data_0f1314f7278c9c51615a83e890e4d9b3
#
_entry.id   0f1314f7278c9c51615a83e890e4d9b3
#
_cell.length_a   1.000
_cell.length_b   1.000
_cell.length_c   1.000
_cell.angle_alpha   90.00
_cell.angle_beta   90.00
_cell.angle_gamma   90.00
#
_symmetry.space_group_name_H-M   'P 1'
#
loop_
_entity.id
_entity.type
_entity.pdbx_description
1 polymer ?
#
loop_
_entity_poly.entity_id
_entity_poly.type
_entity_poly.pdbx_seq_one_letter_code
_entity_poly.pdbx_strand_id
1 'polypeptide(L)'
;MIGSRAVMDDEAIAAVLRLYIEGSADGDAAKLKQAFHEHARTYGSLNGTRYDVTVAEMIEMEERSPRNSDGKYTAHIMSIEQAGDVAHATVEEDGCWGTASFTSFFSLVKFEDRWQIVGRVFAHVSGALPS
;
A
#
# COMPACT_ATOMS: atom_id res chain seq x y z
N MET A 1 18.07 18.08 20.95
CA MET A 1 17.56 18.02 20.78
C MET A 1 16.86 17.77 20.52
N ILE A 2 16.86 17.33 20.54
CA ILE A 2 16.19 17.06 20.14
C ILE A 2 15.44 17.61 19.76
N GLY A 3 15.59 17.96 19.81
CA GLY A 3 14.85 18.62 19.49
C GLY A 3 14.26 18.54 18.45
N SER A 4 14.72 18.58 18.06
CA SER A 4 14.22 18.56 17.00
C SER A 4 13.39 17.55 16.76
N ARG A 5 12.79 17.45 17.40
CA ARG A 5 12.02 16.73 17.17
C ARG A 5 11.69 16.80 15.91
N ALA A 6 11.83 15.96 15.32
CA ALA A 6 11.51 15.90 13.96
C ALA A 6 10.09 16.28 13.78
N VAL A 7 9.82 16.92 12.70
CA VAL A 7 8.45 17.21 12.29
C VAL A 7 7.78 15.87 11.99
N MET A 8 6.60 15.67 12.56
CA MET A 8 5.82 14.47 12.30
C MET A 8 4.98 14.72 11.07
N ASP A 9 5.11 13.81 10.10
CA ASP A 9 4.45 13.93 8.82
C ASP A 9 3.29 12.95 8.68
N ASP A 10 2.61 12.63 9.78
CA ASP A 10 1.56 11.61 9.79
C ASP A 10 0.51 11.85 8.73
N GLU A 11 0.06 13.10 8.58
CA GLU A 11 -0.97 13.42 7.59
C GLU A 11 -0.47 13.25 6.16
N ALA A 12 0.77 13.66 5.90
CA ALA A 12 1.34 13.51 4.57
C ALA A 12 1.56 12.03 4.23
N ILE A 13 2.03 11.25 5.20
CA ILE A 13 2.23 9.82 5.01
C ILE A 13 0.88 9.13 4.82
N ALA A 14 -0.12 9.47 5.65
CA ALA A 14 -1.46 8.91 5.51
C ALA A 14 -2.07 9.25 4.16
N ALA A 15 -1.80 10.44 3.62
CA ALA A 15 -2.31 10.83 2.31
C ALA A 15 -1.76 9.91 1.21
N VAL A 16 -0.47 9.56 1.30
CA VAL A 16 0.13 8.63 0.33
C VAL A 16 -0.50 7.24 0.46
N LEU A 17 -0.71 6.78 1.68
CA LEU A 17 -1.35 5.48 1.91
C LEU A 17 -2.79 5.47 1.40
N ARG A 18 -3.52 6.58 1.53
CA ARG A 18 -4.87 6.68 0.97
C ARG A 18 -4.87 6.63 -0.55
N LEU A 19 -3.85 7.20 -1.20
CA LEU A 19 -3.71 7.05 -2.66
C LEU A 19 -3.57 5.59 -3.05
N TYR A 20 -2.78 4.83 -2.28
CA TYR A 20 -2.67 3.40 -2.50
C TYR A 20 -4.01 2.70 -2.31
N ILE A 21 -4.71 3.01 -1.21
CA ILE A 21 -5.99 2.37 -0.89
C ILE A 21 -7.01 2.65 -1.98
N GLU A 22 -7.15 3.92 -2.36
CA GLU A 22 -8.12 4.31 -3.39
C GLU A 22 -7.74 3.78 -4.75
N GLY A 23 -6.44 3.83 -5.07
CA GLY A 23 -5.96 3.32 -6.34
C GLY A 23 -6.19 1.82 -6.49
N SER A 24 -5.98 1.07 -5.42
CA SER A 24 -6.20 -0.38 -5.44
C SER A 24 -7.69 -0.71 -5.45
N ALA A 25 -8.50 0.06 -4.72
CA ALA A 25 -9.94 -0.16 -4.68
C ALA A 25 -10.55 -0.03 -6.07
N ASP A 26 -10.15 1.00 -6.81
CA ASP A 26 -10.79 1.37 -8.08
C ASP A 26 -9.98 0.99 -9.32
N GLY A 27 -8.78 0.47 -9.15
CA GLY A 27 -7.88 0.19 -10.27
C GLY A 27 -7.40 1.47 -10.93
N ASP A 28 -7.16 2.52 -10.13
CA ASP A 28 -6.79 3.84 -10.64
C ASP A 28 -5.26 3.95 -10.72
N ALA A 29 -4.74 3.75 -11.93
CA ALA A 29 -3.29 3.76 -12.17
C ALA A 29 -2.65 5.08 -11.80
N ALA A 30 -3.34 6.20 -12.02
CA ALA A 30 -2.75 7.51 -11.72
C ALA A 30 -2.49 7.67 -10.21
N LYS A 31 -3.45 7.25 -9.39
CA LYS A 31 -3.26 7.30 -7.94
C LYS A 31 -2.15 6.39 -7.48
N LEU A 32 -2.07 5.19 -8.04
CA LEU A 32 -1.01 4.25 -7.67
C LEU A 32 0.37 4.79 -8.07
N LYS A 33 0.48 5.42 -9.24
CA LYS A 33 1.74 6.03 -9.66
C LYS A 33 2.16 7.18 -8.76
N GLN A 34 1.20 7.91 -8.21
CA GLN A 34 1.51 8.98 -7.26
C GLN A 34 2.00 8.42 -5.93
N ALA A 35 1.44 7.29 -5.51
CA ALA A 35 1.75 6.71 -4.20
C ALA A 35 3.12 6.05 -4.17
N PHE A 36 3.51 5.38 -5.26
CA PHE A 36 4.73 4.55 -5.31
C PHE A 36 5.86 5.23 -6.06
N HIS A 37 7.06 5.07 -5.53
CA HIS A 37 8.25 5.41 -6.30
C HIS A 37 8.36 4.43 -7.48
N GLU A 38 8.88 4.90 -8.62
CA GLU A 38 8.91 4.08 -9.83
C GLU A 38 9.75 2.80 -9.68
N HIS A 39 10.69 2.78 -8.75
CA HIS A 39 11.52 1.60 -8.50
C HIS A 39 11.04 0.75 -7.32
N ALA A 40 9.88 1.05 -6.78
CA ALA A 40 9.34 0.27 -5.67
C ALA A 40 8.99 -1.15 -6.12
N ARG A 41 8.98 -2.07 -5.16
CA ARG A 41 8.60 -3.45 -5.43
C ARG A 41 7.59 -3.92 -4.40
N THR A 42 6.80 -4.90 -4.79
CA THR A 42 5.83 -5.54 -3.92
C THR A 42 6.16 -7.02 -3.81
N TYR A 43 6.24 -7.50 -2.58
CA TYR A 43 6.53 -8.90 -2.27
C TYR A 43 5.42 -9.50 -1.44
N GLY A 44 5.16 -10.78 -1.62
CA GLY A 44 4.20 -11.48 -0.79
C GLY A 44 3.93 -12.86 -1.32
N SER A 45 2.85 -13.48 -0.85
CA SER A 45 2.43 -14.74 -1.42
C SER A 45 0.91 -14.83 -1.44
N LEU A 46 0.39 -15.48 -2.48
CA LEU A 46 -1.03 -15.75 -2.64
C LEU A 46 -1.17 -17.25 -2.87
N ASN A 47 -1.91 -17.93 -1.99
CA ASN A 47 -2.10 -19.38 -2.08
C ASN A 47 -0.77 -20.11 -2.26
N GLY A 48 0.26 -19.69 -1.54
CA GLY A 48 1.56 -20.33 -1.60
C GLY A 48 2.41 -19.93 -2.82
N THR A 49 1.87 -19.12 -3.73
CA THR A 49 2.64 -18.63 -4.87
C THR A 49 3.31 -17.31 -4.48
N ARG A 50 4.61 -17.25 -4.64
CA ARG A 50 5.38 -16.08 -4.29
C ARG A 50 5.18 -14.97 -5.31
N TYR A 51 4.97 -13.76 -4.80
CA TYR A 51 4.90 -12.55 -5.60
C TYR A 51 6.14 -11.71 -5.38
N ASP A 52 6.72 -11.24 -6.48
CA ASP A 52 7.86 -10.33 -6.47
C ASP A 52 7.73 -9.51 -7.74
N VAL A 53 7.00 -8.40 -7.65
CA VAL A 53 6.61 -7.64 -8.83
C VAL A 53 7.05 -6.19 -8.73
N THR A 54 7.28 -5.59 -9.90
CA THR A 54 7.55 -4.16 -10.02
C THR A 54 6.27 -3.37 -9.83
N VAL A 55 6.42 -2.05 -9.65
CA VAL A 55 5.26 -1.16 -9.57
C VAL A 55 4.43 -1.24 -10.85
N ALA A 56 5.08 -1.26 -12.01
CA ALA A 56 4.35 -1.33 -13.28
C ALA A 56 3.50 -2.59 -13.36
N GLU A 57 4.08 -3.73 -12.97
CA GLU A 57 3.35 -5.00 -12.96
C GLU A 57 2.19 -4.98 -11.95
N MET A 58 2.44 -4.41 -10.76
CA MET A 58 1.42 -4.30 -9.74
C MET A 58 0.24 -3.44 -10.24
N ILE A 59 0.54 -2.30 -10.85
CA ILE A 59 -0.49 -1.40 -11.36
C ILE A 59 -1.34 -2.09 -12.41
N GLU A 60 -0.73 -2.85 -13.33
CA GLU A 60 -1.49 -3.62 -14.31
C GLU A 60 -2.45 -4.59 -13.65
N MET A 61 -1.99 -5.28 -12.61
CA MET A 61 -2.82 -6.23 -11.89
C MET A 61 -4.00 -5.55 -11.22
N GLU A 62 -3.75 -4.39 -10.59
CA GLU A 62 -4.82 -3.65 -9.91
C GLU A 62 -5.84 -3.10 -10.91
N GLU A 63 -5.38 -2.66 -12.08
CA GLU A 63 -6.31 -2.20 -13.12
C GLU A 63 -7.21 -3.32 -13.62
N ARG A 64 -6.66 -4.52 -13.78
CA ARG A 64 -7.44 -5.66 -14.27
C ARG A 64 -8.38 -6.21 -13.21
N SER A 65 -8.04 -6.05 -11.93
CA SER A 65 -8.78 -6.66 -10.83
C SER A 65 -8.92 -5.69 -9.67
N PRO A 66 -9.74 -4.65 -9.83
CA PRO A 66 -9.93 -3.68 -8.74
C PRO A 66 -10.49 -4.37 -7.50
N ARG A 67 -9.95 -4.01 -6.34
CA ARG A 67 -10.28 -4.74 -5.11
C ARG A 67 -11.69 -4.48 -4.62
N ASN A 68 -12.29 -3.35 -4.99
CA ASN A 68 -13.65 -3.01 -4.58
C ASN A 68 -14.69 -3.34 -5.64
N SER A 69 -14.41 -4.33 -6.50
CA SER A 69 -15.27 -4.66 -7.62
C SER A 69 -16.69 -5.07 -7.20
N ASP A 70 -16.87 -5.57 -5.97
CA ASP A 70 -18.22 -5.90 -5.51
C ASP A 70 -18.70 -5.03 -4.34
N GLY A 71 -17.96 -3.94 -4.06
CA GLY A 71 -18.41 -2.93 -3.09
C GLY A 71 -18.15 -3.26 -1.63
N LYS A 72 -17.40 -4.31 -1.33
CA LYS A 72 -17.16 -4.75 0.05
C LYS A 72 -15.79 -4.41 0.61
N TYR A 73 -14.93 -3.80 -0.20
CA TYR A 73 -13.57 -3.51 0.20
C TYR A 73 -13.53 -2.43 1.27
N THR A 74 -12.77 -2.67 2.34
CA THR A 74 -12.47 -1.67 3.35
C THR A 74 -10.98 -1.76 3.69
N ALA A 75 -10.41 -0.64 4.12
CA ALA A 75 -8.99 -0.61 4.50
C ALA A 75 -8.80 0.31 5.68
N HIS A 76 -7.86 -0.05 6.54
CA HIS A 76 -7.53 0.73 7.73
C HIS A 76 -6.02 0.87 7.87
N ILE A 77 -5.58 2.12 8.05
CA ILE A 77 -4.18 2.39 8.38
C ILE A 77 -4.04 2.12 9.88
N MET A 78 -3.34 1.06 10.23
CA MET A 78 -3.22 0.62 11.62
C MET A 78 -2.14 1.35 12.38
N SER A 79 -1.04 1.69 11.72
CA SER A 79 0.07 2.37 12.36
C SER A 79 0.92 3.07 11.34
N ILE A 80 1.56 4.16 11.78
CA ILE A 80 2.58 4.88 11.01
C ILE A 80 3.71 5.18 11.99
N GLU A 81 4.93 4.80 11.63
CA GLU A 81 6.12 5.10 12.42
C GLU A 81 7.12 5.84 11.55
N GLN A 82 7.63 6.95 12.03
CA GLN A 82 8.51 7.81 11.27
C GLN A 82 9.83 8.04 12.03
N ALA A 83 10.91 8.01 11.29
CA ALA A 83 12.23 8.37 11.79
C ALA A 83 12.89 9.27 10.73
N GLY A 84 12.83 10.59 10.93
CA GLY A 84 13.34 11.53 9.94
C GLY A 84 12.63 11.39 8.61
N ASP A 85 13.40 11.10 7.56
CA ASP A 85 12.87 11.02 6.20
C ASP A 85 12.47 9.61 5.79
N VAL A 86 12.32 8.69 6.75
CA VAL A 86 11.84 7.35 6.46
C VAL A 86 10.67 7.01 7.36
N ALA A 87 9.80 6.12 6.88
CA ALA A 87 8.66 5.70 7.67
C ALA A 87 8.28 4.29 7.28
N HIS A 88 7.55 3.63 8.20
CA HIS A 88 6.85 2.44 7.78
C HIS A 88 5.45 2.43 8.37
N ALA A 89 4.57 1.68 7.72
CA ALA A 89 3.16 1.70 8.07
C ALA A 89 2.56 0.33 7.86
N THR A 90 1.47 0.07 8.59
CA THR A 90 0.69 -1.16 8.45
C THR A 90 -0.71 -0.79 8.00
N VAL A 91 -1.20 -1.48 6.96
CA VAL A 91 -2.56 -1.33 6.46
C VAL A 91 -3.22 -2.70 6.45
N GLU A 92 -4.43 -2.77 7.01
CA GLU A 92 -5.25 -3.98 6.93
C GLU A 92 -6.36 -3.74 5.93
N GLU A 93 -6.59 -4.73 5.07
CA GLU A 93 -7.59 -4.64 4.02
C GLU A 93 -8.51 -5.84 4.09
N ASP A 94 -9.82 -5.60 4.00
CA ASP A 94 -10.84 -6.63 4.06
C ASP A 94 -11.78 -6.52 2.87
N GLY A 95 -12.45 -7.62 2.55
CA GLY A 95 -13.42 -7.62 1.46
C GLY A 95 -12.82 -7.37 0.09
N CYS A 96 -11.53 -7.67 -0.09
CA CYS A 96 -10.91 -7.58 -1.39
C CYS A 96 -11.58 -8.59 -2.31
N TRP A 97 -12.10 -8.12 -3.44
CA TRP A 97 -12.88 -8.94 -4.37
C TRP A 97 -14.05 -9.65 -3.67
N GLY A 98 -14.51 -9.04 -2.58
CA GLY A 98 -15.64 -9.51 -1.79
C GLY A 98 -15.30 -10.39 -0.60
N THR A 99 -14.15 -11.04 -0.57
CA THR A 99 -13.89 -12.09 0.41
C THR A 99 -12.51 -12.06 1.05
N ALA A 100 -11.48 -11.61 0.35
CA ALA A 100 -10.10 -11.78 0.81
C ALA A 100 -9.67 -10.67 1.75
N SER A 101 -8.86 -11.03 2.73
CA SER A 101 -8.25 -10.06 3.67
C SER A 101 -6.75 -10.12 3.57
N PHE A 102 -6.12 -8.96 3.66
CA PHE A 102 -4.66 -8.81 3.57
C PHE A 102 -4.15 -7.90 4.66
N THR A 103 -2.91 -8.14 5.06
CA THR A 103 -2.15 -7.18 5.85
C THR A 103 -0.92 -6.81 5.04
N SER A 104 -0.68 -5.51 4.88
CA SER A 104 0.47 -5.00 4.14
C SER A 104 1.33 -4.14 5.04
N PHE A 105 2.63 -4.31 4.91
CA PHE A 105 3.62 -3.44 5.55
C PHE A 105 4.27 -2.61 4.46
N PHE A 106 4.37 -1.31 4.70
CA PHE A 106 4.90 -0.36 3.72
C PHE A 106 6.14 0.31 4.27
N SER A 107 7.14 0.48 3.39
CA SER A 107 8.28 1.35 3.67
C SER A 107 8.16 2.58 2.79
N LEU A 108 8.35 3.76 3.40
CA LEU A 108 8.23 5.02 2.70
C LEU A 108 9.48 5.87 2.93
N VAL A 109 9.78 6.71 1.96
CA VAL A 109 10.92 7.64 2.03
C VAL A 109 10.44 9.00 1.54
N LYS A 110 10.95 10.05 2.19
CA LYS A 110 10.67 11.42 1.80
C LYS A 110 11.84 11.92 0.95
N PHE A 111 11.56 12.19 -0.34
CA PHE A 111 12.51 12.78 -1.26
C PHE A 111 11.98 14.13 -1.70
N GLU A 112 12.78 15.17 -1.59
CA GLU A 112 12.39 16.50 -2.08
C GLU A 112 11.02 16.91 -1.57
N ASP A 113 10.84 16.74 -0.26
CA ASP A 113 9.61 17.10 0.46
C ASP A 113 8.38 16.28 0.04
N ARG A 114 8.59 15.14 -0.58
CA ARG A 114 7.49 14.29 -1.03
C ARG A 114 7.68 12.87 -0.54
N TRP A 115 6.66 12.36 0.19
CA TRP A 115 6.66 10.97 0.64
C TRP A 115 6.21 10.05 -0.47
N GLN A 116 6.91 8.93 -0.63
CA GLN A 116 6.53 7.89 -1.58
C GLN A 116 6.80 6.52 -0.98
N ILE A 117 5.98 5.56 -1.37
CA ILE A 117 6.18 4.15 -0.98
C ILE A 117 7.34 3.60 -1.82
N VAL A 118 8.31 2.99 -1.15
CA VAL A 118 9.46 2.37 -1.83
C VAL A 118 9.42 0.86 -1.74
N GLY A 119 8.57 0.30 -0.89
CA GLY A 119 8.42 -1.15 -0.80
C GLY A 119 7.15 -1.53 -0.07
N ARG A 120 6.60 -2.66 -0.45
CA ARG A 120 5.43 -3.21 0.21
C ARG A 120 5.62 -4.72 0.32
N VAL A 121 5.37 -5.25 1.52
CA VAL A 121 5.27 -6.69 1.69
C VAL A 121 3.88 -6.99 2.22
N PHE A 122 3.26 -8.05 1.72
CA PHE A 122 1.87 -8.33 2.10
C PHE A 122 1.68 -9.80 2.40
N ALA A 123 0.68 -10.07 3.23
CA ALA A 123 0.22 -11.43 3.51
C ALA A 123 -1.27 -11.52 3.23
N HIS A 124 -1.67 -12.60 2.55
CA HIS A 124 -3.06 -12.99 2.46
C HIS A 124 -3.40 -13.70 3.76
N VAL A 125 -4.26 -13.10 4.58
CA VAL A 125 -4.49 -13.60 5.93
C VAL A 125 -5.77 -14.41 6.05
N SER A 126 -6.76 -14.18 5.21
CA SER A 126 -7.99 -14.97 5.24
C SER A 126 -8.83 -14.70 4.00
N GLY A 127 -9.87 -15.53 3.81
CA GLY A 127 -10.84 -15.36 2.74
C GLY A 127 -10.38 -15.94 1.42
N ALA A 128 -11.34 -16.30 0.58
CA ALA A 128 -11.04 -16.90 -0.72
C ALA A 128 -10.48 -15.86 -1.67
N LEU A 129 -9.54 -16.27 -2.51
CA LEU A 129 -9.01 -15.43 -3.58
C LEU A 129 -9.82 -15.67 -4.85
N PRO A 130 -9.86 -14.70 -5.77
CA PRO A 130 -10.51 -14.92 -7.07
C PRO A 130 -9.81 -16.04 -7.82
N SER A 131 -10.59 -16.81 -8.55
CA SER A 131 -10.05 -17.91 -9.35
C SER A 131 -9.53 -17.43 -10.69
#